data_d08b27fc36bb92cccc7fb390b3e1311a
#
_entry.id   d08b27fc36bb92cccc7fb390b3e1311a
#
_cell.length_a   1.000
_cell.length_b   1.000
_cell.length_c   1.000
_cell.angle_alpha   90.00
_cell.angle_beta   90.00
_cell.angle_gamma   90.00
#
_symmetry.space_group_name_H-M   'P 1'
#
loop_
_entity.id
_entity.type
_entity.pdbx_description
1 polymer ?
#
loop_
_entity_poly.entity_id
_entity_poly.type
_entity_poly.pdbx_seq_one_letter_code
_entity_poly.pdbx_strand_id
1 'polypeptide(L)'
;MGKIVVGVDGSAGSRNALRWAFSEAQLRGASLEVVIVWQYPITSSLPTFGAMSTPEDFETDARTALLAIVADEGISADAPIPVSTLVAEGNAARALLDASDTAELLVVGSRGHGGFTGVLVGSVSQQCVHHAKCPVVVVHPN
;
A
#
# COMPACT_ATOMS: atom_id res chain seq x y z
N MET A 1 -8.38 -13.65 -15.92
CA MET A 1 -8.73 -12.77 -14.81
C MET A 1 -7.46 -12.05 -14.36
N GLY A 2 -7.49 -10.74 -14.30
CA GLY A 2 -6.34 -9.95 -13.91
C GLY A 2 -6.26 -9.72 -12.41
N LYS A 3 -5.17 -9.08 -12.01
CA LYS A 3 -4.93 -8.69 -10.63
C LYS A 3 -4.65 -7.19 -10.56
N ILE A 4 -5.26 -6.51 -9.61
CA ILE A 4 -4.96 -5.11 -9.31
C ILE A 4 -4.22 -5.07 -7.99
N VAL A 5 -3.14 -4.30 -7.92
CA VAL A 5 -2.34 -4.11 -6.70
C VAL A 5 -2.55 -2.69 -6.21
N VAL A 6 -2.78 -2.53 -4.91
CA VAL A 6 -2.89 -1.20 -4.30
C VAL A 6 -2.00 -1.13 -3.07
N GLY A 7 -1.25 -0.04 -2.94
CA GLY A 7 -0.42 0.21 -1.77
C GLY A 7 -1.16 1.05 -0.75
N VAL A 8 -1.07 0.67 0.53
CA VAL A 8 -1.69 1.41 1.62
C VAL A 8 -0.67 1.67 2.72
N ASP A 9 -0.83 2.79 3.42
CA ASP A 9 0.01 3.14 4.56
C ASP A 9 -0.80 3.75 5.70
N GLY A 10 -2.14 3.65 5.63
CA GLY A 10 -3.03 4.21 6.64
C GLY A 10 -3.39 5.66 6.44
N SER A 11 -2.73 6.36 5.54
CA SER A 11 -3.08 7.76 5.23
C SER A 11 -4.43 7.84 4.54
N ALA A 12 -5.06 9.01 4.61
CA ALA A 12 -6.34 9.23 3.93
C ALA A 12 -6.21 9.03 2.42
N GLY A 13 -5.08 9.47 1.85
CA GLY A 13 -4.83 9.29 0.42
C GLY A 13 -4.75 7.83 0.01
N SER A 14 -4.07 7.01 0.81
CA SER A 14 -3.96 5.59 0.49
C SER A 14 -5.30 4.88 0.70
N ARG A 15 -6.12 5.32 1.65
CA ARG A 15 -7.47 4.75 1.82
C ARG A 15 -8.35 5.09 0.62
N ASN A 16 -8.25 6.31 0.09
CA ASN A 16 -8.95 6.67 -1.15
C ASN A 16 -8.49 5.78 -2.30
N ALA A 17 -7.19 5.52 -2.39
CA ALA A 17 -6.64 4.63 -3.40
C ALA A 17 -7.21 3.21 -3.27
N LEU A 18 -7.33 2.72 -2.04
CA LEU A 18 -7.91 1.39 -1.79
C LEU A 18 -9.36 1.33 -2.25
N ARG A 19 -10.16 2.34 -1.91
CA ARG A 19 -11.57 2.37 -2.35
C ARG A 19 -11.67 2.37 -3.87
N TRP A 20 -10.86 3.18 -4.52
CA TRP A 20 -10.87 3.24 -5.97
C TRP A 20 -10.47 1.89 -6.57
N ALA A 21 -9.40 1.29 -6.05
CA ALA A 21 -8.91 0.01 -6.55
C ALA A 21 -9.93 -1.11 -6.36
N PHE A 22 -10.61 -1.14 -5.21
CA PHE A 22 -11.63 -2.14 -4.95
C PHE A 22 -12.80 -2.00 -5.92
N SER A 23 -13.24 -0.77 -6.14
CA SER A 23 -14.31 -0.49 -7.10
C SER A 23 -13.92 -0.90 -8.53
N GLU A 24 -12.68 -0.56 -8.90
CA GLU A 24 -12.19 -0.89 -10.24
C GLU A 24 -12.05 -2.39 -10.44
N ALA A 25 -11.58 -3.10 -9.42
CA ALA A 25 -11.46 -4.55 -9.47
C ALA A 25 -12.83 -5.21 -9.68
N GLN A 26 -13.84 -4.69 -9.02
CA GLN A 26 -15.19 -5.21 -9.21
C GLN A 26 -15.68 -5.00 -10.64
N LEU A 27 -15.43 -3.81 -11.19
CA LEU A 27 -15.84 -3.51 -12.57
C LEU A 27 -15.15 -4.42 -13.59
N ARG A 28 -13.90 -4.78 -13.33
CA ARG A 28 -13.12 -5.60 -14.26
C ARG A 28 -13.25 -7.10 -14.00
N GLY A 29 -13.86 -7.49 -12.88
CA GLY A 29 -13.86 -8.88 -12.47
C GLY A 29 -12.46 -9.37 -12.12
N ALA A 30 -11.60 -8.47 -11.61
CA ALA A 30 -10.22 -8.78 -11.27
C ALA A 30 -10.09 -9.07 -9.78
N SER A 31 -8.99 -9.73 -9.40
CA SER A 31 -8.65 -9.85 -7.99
C SER A 31 -7.93 -8.59 -7.52
N LEU A 32 -7.93 -8.37 -6.20
CA LEU A 32 -7.27 -7.22 -5.59
C LEU A 32 -6.26 -7.70 -4.56
N GLU A 33 -5.05 -7.17 -4.64
CA GLU A 33 -4.03 -7.40 -3.61
C GLU A 33 -3.71 -6.09 -2.93
N VAL A 34 -3.90 -6.03 -1.61
CA VAL A 34 -3.64 -4.84 -0.80
C VAL A 34 -2.30 -5.02 -0.12
N VAL A 35 -1.38 -4.09 -0.37
CA VAL A 35 0.01 -4.20 0.08
C VAL A 35 0.32 -3.10 1.08
N ILE A 36 0.86 -3.48 2.23
CA ILE A 36 1.47 -2.55 3.16
C ILE A 36 2.97 -2.86 3.25
N VAL A 37 3.78 -1.81 3.30
CA VAL A 37 5.23 -1.96 3.36
C VAL A 37 5.73 -1.38 4.67
N TRP A 38 6.58 -2.11 5.35
CA TRP A 38 7.20 -1.64 6.58
C TRP A 38 8.71 -1.66 6.43
N GLN A 39 9.37 -0.85 7.22
CA GLN A 39 10.82 -0.75 7.18
C GLN A 39 11.34 -0.69 8.61
N TYR A 40 12.30 -1.56 8.92
CA TYR A 40 12.92 -1.54 10.22
C TYR A 40 13.87 -0.35 10.29
N PRO A 41 13.74 0.52 11.31
CA PRO A 41 14.59 1.70 11.37
C PRO A 41 16.06 1.31 11.57
N ILE A 42 16.93 1.82 10.70
CA ILE A 42 18.36 1.62 10.81
C ILE A 42 18.96 2.95 11.30
N THR A 43 18.63 3.34 12.50
CA THR A 43 19.25 4.53 13.07
C THR A 43 19.95 4.16 14.34
N SER A 44 21.27 4.20 14.30
CA SER A 44 22.09 4.00 15.46
C SER A 44 22.06 5.21 16.39
N SER A 45 21.46 6.31 15.96
CA SER A 45 21.42 7.54 16.72
C SER A 45 20.26 7.62 17.69
N LEU A 46 19.29 6.72 17.62
CA LEU A 46 18.17 6.74 18.53
C LEU A 46 18.57 6.14 19.88
N PRO A 47 18.35 6.87 20.98
CA PRO A 47 18.60 6.29 22.28
C PRO A 47 17.68 5.09 22.49
N THR A 48 18.26 4.03 22.99
CA THR A 48 17.50 2.82 23.28
C THR A 48 17.08 2.85 24.75
N PHE A 49 15.82 3.06 24.99
CA PHE A 49 15.27 3.04 26.34
C PHE A 49 14.39 1.80 26.45
N GLY A 50 14.77 0.90 27.35
CA GLY A 50 13.95 -0.25 27.64
C GLY A 50 13.83 -1.22 26.47
N ALA A 51 12.69 -1.82 26.32
CA ALA A 51 12.45 -2.82 25.31
C ALA A 51 12.50 -2.22 23.91
N MET A 52 13.35 -2.76 23.06
CA MET A 52 13.43 -2.34 21.68
C MET A 52 12.50 -3.20 20.85
N SER A 53 11.79 -2.58 19.91
CA SER A 53 10.97 -3.30 18.98
C SER A 53 11.85 -4.14 18.07
N THR A 54 11.46 -5.38 17.84
CA THR A 54 12.15 -6.28 16.95
C THR A 54 11.57 -6.16 15.54
N PRO A 55 12.26 -6.67 14.50
CA PRO A 55 11.66 -6.73 13.18
C PRO A 55 10.31 -7.46 13.17
N GLU A 56 10.17 -8.51 13.97
CA GLU A 56 8.91 -9.24 14.08
C GLU A 56 7.80 -8.36 14.65
N ASP A 57 8.12 -7.45 15.57
CA ASP A 57 7.14 -6.52 16.10
C ASP A 57 6.65 -5.55 15.02
N PHE A 58 7.56 -5.04 14.20
CA PHE A 58 7.19 -4.15 13.09
C PHE A 58 6.32 -4.86 12.06
N GLU A 59 6.65 -6.11 11.75
CA GLU A 59 5.85 -6.89 10.83
C GLU A 59 4.45 -7.15 11.40
N THR A 60 4.36 -7.50 12.67
CA THR A 60 3.07 -7.74 13.33
C THR A 60 2.23 -6.47 13.34
N ASP A 61 2.85 -5.32 13.64
CA ASP A 61 2.14 -4.04 13.64
C ASP A 61 1.64 -3.69 12.26
N ALA A 62 2.46 -3.92 11.23
CA ALA A 62 2.07 -3.67 9.86
C ALA A 62 0.90 -4.54 9.44
N ARG A 63 0.94 -5.81 9.81
CA ARG A 63 -0.15 -6.75 9.51
C ARG A 63 -1.45 -6.34 10.20
N THR A 64 -1.35 -5.96 11.47
CA THR A 64 -2.51 -5.48 12.23
C THR A 64 -3.10 -4.24 11.58
N ALA A 65 -2.24 -3.30 11.19
CA ALA A 65 -2.68 -2.09 10.52
C ALA A 65 -3.35 -2.41 9.18
N LEU A 66 -2.77 -3.30 8.41
CA LEU A 66 -3.31 -3.68 7.10
C LEU A 66 -4.71 -4.28 7.24
N LEU A 67 -4.87 -5.21 8.17
CA LEU A 67 -6.18 -5.84 8.38
C LEU A 67 -7.22 -4.84 8.87
N ALA A 68 -6.80 -3.89 9.71
CA ALA A 68 -7.70 -2.84 10.20
C ALA A 68 -8.12 -1.92 9.06
N ILE A 69 -7.18 -1.54 8.20
CA ILE A 69 -7.49 -0.67 7.04
C ILE A 69 -8.50 -1.34 6.13
N VAL A 70 -8.28 -2.60 5.80
CA VAL A 70 -9.17 -3.34 4.91
C VAL A 70 -10.57 -3.45 5.53
N ALA A 71 -10.64 -3.77 6.83
CA ALA A 71 -11.92 -3.89 7.53
C ALA A 71 -12.64 -2.55 7.62
N ASP A 72 -11.91 -1.47 7.92
CA ASP A 72 -12.48 -0.14 8.04
C ASP A 72 -13.09 0.34 6.72
N GLU A 73 -12.54 -0.11 5.60
CA GLU A 73 -13.07 0.26 4.28
C GLU A 73 -14.21 -0.65 3.83
N GLY A 74 -14.67 -1.54 4.71
CA GLY A 74 -15.84 -2.37 4.42
C GLY A 74 -15.54 -3.57 3.54
N ILE A 75 -14.30 -3.92 3.37
CA ILE A 75 -13.90 -5.07 2.55
C ILE A 75 -13.84 -6.30 3.46
N SER A 76 -14.73 -7.25 3.21
CA SER A 76 -14.83 -8.45 4.03
C SER A 76 -14.52 -9.70 3.21
N ALA A 77 -14.55 -10.85 3.90
CA ALA A 77 -14.37 -12.13 3.23
C ALA A 77 -15.46 -12.41 2.20
N ASP A 78 -16.60 -11.74 2.33
CA ASP A 78 -17.74 -11.91 1.41
C ASP A 78 -17.66 -10.96 0.21
N ALA A 79 -16.54 -10.30 -0.01
CA ALA A 79 -16.38 -9.39 -1.13
C ALA A 79 -16.67 -10.10 -2.46
N PRO A 80 -17.23 -9.38 -3.45
CA PRO A 80 -17.60 -10.00 -4.72
C PRO A 80 -16.41 -10.42 -5.59
N ILE A 81 -15.20 -10.04 -5.19
CA ILE A 81 -13.97 -10.40 -5.89
C ILE A 81 -12.97 -10.96 -4.88
N PRO A 82 -12.00 -11.76 -5.32
CA PRO A 82 -10.95 -12.21 -4.39
C PRO A 82 -10.09 -11.03 -3.94
N VAL A 83 -9.90 -10.91 -2.62
CA VAL A 83 -9.03 -9.89 -2.03
C VAL A 83 -7.98 -10.58 -1.19
N SER A 84 -6.72 -10.27 -1.46
CA SER A 84 -5.60 -10.78 -0.69
C SER A 84 -4.82 -9.62 -0.09
N THR A 85 -4.03 -9.91 0.92
CA THR A 85 -3.21 -8.92 1.61
C THR A 85 -1.76 -9.37 1.58
N LEU A 86 -0.85 -8.40 1.50
CA LEU A 86 0.58 -8.67 1.49
C LEU A 86 1.28 -7.67 2.40
N VAL A 87 2.06 -8.18 3.34
CA VAL A 87 2.92 -7.38 4.19
C VAL A 87 4.34 -7.55 3.68
N ALA A 88 4.94 -6.47 3.23
CA ALA A 88 6.29 -6.50 2.66
C ALA A 88 7.24 -5.64 3.47
N GLU A 89 8.51 -6.01 3.47
CA GLU A 89 9.56 -5.25 4.14
C GLU A 89 10.41 -4.52 3.13
N GLY A 90 10.86 -3.33 3.49
CA GLY A 90 11.85 -2.60 2.72
C GLY A 90 11.34 -1.30 2.15
N ASN A 91 11.85 -0.94 0.99
CA ASN A 91 11.47 0.28 0.31
C ASN A 91 10.07 0.15 -0.28
N ALA A 92 9.20 1.12 0.00
CA ALA A 92 7.80 1.03 -0.42
C ALA A 92 7.65 0.97 -1.93
N ALA A 93 8.35 1.83 -2.66
CA ALA A 93 8.26 1.84 -4.12
C ALA A 93 8.72 0.51 -4.69
N ARG A 94 9.85 -0.01 -4.20
CA ARG A 94 10.40 -1.28 -4.69
C ARG A 94 9.43 -2.44 -4.43
N ALA A 95 8.85 -2.48 -3.23
CA ALA A 95 7.93 -3.55 -2.88
C ALA A 95 6.67 -3.51 -3.75
N LEU A 96 6.15 -2.31 -4.00
CA LEU A 96 4.98 -2.15 -4.85
C LEU A 96 5.28 -2.50 -6.31
N LEU A 97 6.46 -2.11 -6.80
CA LEU A 97 6.88 -2.46 -8.15
C LEU A 97 7.00 -3.98 -8.31
N ASP A 98 7.60 -4.65 -7.32
CA ASP A 98 7.72 -6.10 -7.35
C ASP A 98 6.35 -6.78 -7.32
N ALA A 99 5.46 -6.30 -6.46
CA ALA A 99 4.11 -6.88 -6.36
C ALA A 99 3.31 -6.68 -7.65
N SER A 100 3.55 -5.57 -8.35
CA SER A 100 2.80 -5.25 -9.57
C SER A 100 3.37 -5.89 -10.83
N ASP A 101 4.44 -6.65 -10.71
CA ASP A 101 5.14 -7.23 -11.87
C ASP A 101 4.21 -8.10 -12.71
N THR A 102 3.26 -8.78 -12.08
CA THR A 102 2.28 -9.64 -12.74
C THR A 102 0.88 -9.05 -12.72
N ALA A 103 0.73 -7.80 -12.30
CA ALA A 103 -0.56 -7.14 -12.20
C ALA A 103 -0.94 -6.45 -13.51
N GLU A 104 -2.24 -6.25 -13.71
CA GLU A 104 -2.70 -5.46 -14.83
C GLU A 104 -2.81 -3.97 -14.49
N LEU A 105 -2.73 -3.62 -13.19
CA LEU A 105 -2.87 -2.25 -12.74
C LEU A 105 -2.26 -2.11 -11.35
N LEU A 106 -1.52 -1.03 -11.14
CA LEU A 106 -1.00 -0.64 -9.83
C LEU A 106 -1.67 0.67 -9.42
N VAL A 107 -2.22 0.72 -8.21
CA VAL A 107 -2.92 1.90 -7.70
C VAL A 107 -2.19 2.41 -6.46
N VAL A 108 -1.92 3.71 -6.43
CA VAL A 108 -1.26 4.35 -5.29
C VAL A 108 -1.95 5.68 -5.02
N GLY A 109 -1.87 6.15 -3.76
CA GLY A 109 -2.25 7.50 -3.45
C GLY A 109 -1.18 8.47 -3.95
N SER A 110 -1.57 9.71 -4.20
CA SER A 110 -0.63 10.71 -4.67
C SER A 110 0.38 11.10 -3.59
N ARG A 111 0.01 10.95 -2.30
CA ARG A 111 0.87 11.27 -1.16
C ARG A 111 0.59 10.26 -0.05
N GLY A 112 1.65 9.89 0.67
CA GLY A 112 1.52 9.02 1.83
C GLY A 112 1.75 9.79 3.12
N HIS A 113 2.09 9.07 4.17
CA HIS A 113 2.43 9.66 5.45
C HIS A 113 3.63 10.58 5.33
N GLY A 114 3.58 11.73 6.02
CA GLY A 114 4.65 12.70 5.98
C GLY A 114 4.75 13.45 4.67
N GLY A 115 3.73 13.36 3.83
CA GLY A 115 3.74 14.06 2.55
C GLY A 115 3.87 15.56 2.73
N PHE A 116 4.65 16.19 1.88
CA PHE A 116 4.86 17.62 1.92
C PHE A 116 3.67 18.33 1.31
N THR A 117 3.21 19.37 1.99
CA THR A 117 2.18 20.23 1.43
C THR A 117 2.77 20.93 0.19
N GLY A 118 2.03 20.94 -0.88
CA GLY A 118 2.45 21.55 -2.12
C GLY A 118 3.12 20.60 -3.12
N VAL A 119 3.41 19.37 -2.71
CA VAL A 119 3.92 18.35 -3.64
C VAL A 119 2.72 17.60 -4.20
N LEU A 120 2.58 17.60 -5.53
CA LEU A 120 1.43 17.00 -6.19
C LEU A 120 1.49 15.48 -6.18
N VAL A 121 2.70 14.93 -6.29
CA VAL A 121 2.90 13.48 -6.34
C VAL A 121 4.04 13.13 -5.40
N GLY A 122 3.83 12.18 -4.51
CA GLY A 122 4.85 11.76 -3.57
C GLY A 122 5.95 10.93 -4.22
N SER A 123 7.04 10.72 -3.50
CA SER A 123 8.20 10.00 -4.04
C SER A 123 7.86 8.56 -4.43
N VAL A 124 7.04 7.89 -3.63
CA VAL A 124 6.64 6.50 -3.92
C VAL A 124 5.82 6.44 -5.20
N SER A 125 4.82 7.32 -5.34
CA SER A 125 3.98 7.32 -6.52
C SER A 125 4.76 7.72 -7.76
N GLN A 126 5.70 8.67 -7.65
CA GLN A 126 6.57 9.02 -8.78
C GLN A 126 7.40 7.85 -9.24
N GLN A 127 8.02 7.13 -8.33
CA GLN A 127 8.83 5.98 -8.69
C GLN A 127 7.99 4.86 -9.32
N CYS A 128 6.79 4.65 -8.80
CA CYS A 128 5.89 3.67 -9.38
C CYS A 128 5.51 4.05 -10.82
N VAL A 129 5.17 5.32 -11.05
CA VAL A 129 4.82 5.79 -12.38
C VAL A 129 5.98 5.61 -13.36
N HIS A 130 7.21 5.88 -12.92
CA HIS A 130 8.37 5.80 -13.81
C HIS A 130 8.82 4.37 -14.10
N HIS A 131 8.62 3.45 -13.17
CA HIS A 131 9.28 2.14 -13.25
C HIS A 131 8.34 0.95 -13.35
N ALA A 132 7.02 1.13 -13.18
CA ALA A 132 6.09 0.01 -13.25
C ALA A 132 6.00 -0.55 -14.67
N LYS A 133 5.79 -1.84 -14.75
CA LYS A 133 5.59 -2.53 -16.04
C LYS A 133 4.14 -2.58 -16.45
N CYS A 134 3.24 -2.10 -15.62
CA CYS A 134 1.82 -2.02 -15.90
C CYS A 134 1.35 -0.58 -15.75
N PRO A 135 0.13 -0.26 -16.20
CA PRO A 135 -0.44 1.06 -15.95
C PRO A 135 -0.51 1.37 -14.45
N VAL A 136 -0.29 2.62 -14.11
CA VAL A 136 -0.34 3.09 -12.72
C VAL A 136 -1.40 4.16 -12.60
N VAL A 137 -2.29 4.00 -11.65
CA VAL A 137 -3.28 5.01 -11.32
C VAL A 137 -2.86 5.69 -10.01
N VAL A 138 -2.76 7.01 -10.07
CA VAL A 138 -2.44 7.82 -8.90
C VAL A 138 -3.73 8.49 -8.45
N VAL A 139 -4.19 8.17 -7.24
CA VAL A 139 -5.45 8.68 -6.73
C VAL A 139 -5.16 9.90 -5.86
N HIS A 140 -5.67 11.03 -6.25
CA HIS A 140 -5.49 12.28 -5.51
C HIS A 140 -6.53 12.38 -4.39
N PRO A 141 -6.17 13.03 -3.27
CA PRO A 141 -7.16 13.25 -2.22
C PRO A 141 -8.26 14.20 -2.72
N ASN A 142 -9.45 14.01 -2.18
CA ASN A 142 -10.58 14.88 -2.48
C ASN A 142 -10.47 16.19 -1.73
#